data_f585901ff8cb93e0a4ecf41cda31e44e
#
_entry.id   f585901ff8cb93e0a4ecf41cda31e44e
#
_cell.length_a   1.000
_cell.length_b   1.000
_cell.length_c   1.000
_cell.angle_alpha   90.00
_cell.angle_beta   90.00
_cell.angle_gamma   90.00
#
_symmetry.space_group_name_H-M   'P 1'
#
loop_
_entity.id
_entity.type
_entity.pdbx_description
1 polymer ?
#
loop_
_entity_poly.entity_id
_entity_poly.type
_entity_poly.pdbx_seq_one_letter_code
_entity_poly.pdbx_strand_id
1 'polypeptide(L)'
;MSVTAVPIRPIKKGSVAKLWIGLAALSLAAGGLAWAGTAGQHYVTTESGLQFRVLEEGEGPHPAPTDIVLIDYTGTLEDGTVFDTSEGKQPVPLPVMGSIPGFAEGLQMMRKGGTYRLEIPSELAYGAEGAGGVIPPDADLEFEVTLIDFVPASALQGMGMPPPGM
;
A
#
# COMPACT_ATOMS: atom_id res chain seq x y z
N MET A 1 53.05 -20.05 41.50
CA MET A 1 52.07 -19.61 40.46
C MET A 1 51.65 -18.19 40.83
N SER A 2 52.14 -17.19 40.13
CA SER A 2 51.86 -15.79 40.43
C SER A 2 50.59 -15.37 39.66
N VAL A 3 49.53 -15.04 40.39
CA VAL A 3 48.29 -14.51 39.83
C VAL A 3 48.50 -13.02 39.59
N THR A 4 48.59 -12.62 38.34
CA THR A 4 48.72 -11.19 37.96
C THR A 4 47.33 -10.56 38.07
N ALA A 5 47.12 -9.75 39.12
CA ALA A 5 45.93 -8.96 39.28
C ALA A 5 45.87 -7.85 38.23
N VAL A 6 44.87 -7.86 37.36
CA VAL A 6 44.60 -6.79 36.38
C VAL A 6 44.03 -5.58 37.13
N PRO A 7 44.66 -4.39 37.09
CA PRO A 7 44.14 -3.22 37.77
C PRO A 7 42.84 -2.72 37.07
N ILE A 8 41.73 -2.80 37.77
CA ILE A 8 40.45 -2.23 37.34
C ILE A 8 40.55 -0.70 37.51
N ARG A 9 40.63 0.02 36.41
CA ARG A 9 40.58 1.48 36.42
C ARG A 9 39.19 1.97 36.83
N PRO A 10 39.05 2.79 37.87
CA PRO A 10 37.72 3.32 38.22
C PRO A 10 37.16 4.26 37.14
N ILE A 11 35.93 4.05 36.76
CA ILE A 11 35.20 4.86 35.75
C ILE A 11 35.01 6.27 36.35
N LYS A 12 35.43 7.32 35.65
CA LYS A 12 35.25 8.71 36.09
C LYS A 12 33.76 9.04 36.22
N LYS A 13 33.33 9.62 37.35
CA LYS A 13 31.92 9.94 37.67
C LYS A 13 31.12 10.71 36.63
N GLY A 14 31.76 11.35 35.63
CA GLY A 14 31.08 12.03 34.52
C GLY A 14 30.83 11.20 33.28
N SER A 15 31.43 10.01 33.19
CA SER A 15 31.31 9.14 32.01
C SER A 15 29.97 8.39 31.95
N VAL A 16 29.43 8.05 33.12
CA VAL A 16 28.15 7.31 33.23
C VAL A 16 26.98 8.20 32.81
N ALA A 17 26.99 9.47 33.18
CA ALA A 17 25.94 10.44 32.82
C ALA A 17 25.89 10.64 31.30
N LYS A 18 27.02 10.71 30.60
CA LYS A 18 27.08 10.81 29.12
C LYS A 18 26.59 9.55 28.43
N LEU A 19 26.79 8.38 29.03
CA LEU A 19 26.31 7.09 28.52
C LEU A 19 24.79 6.99 28.64
N TRP A 20 24.20 7.49 29.74
CA TRP A 20 22.75 7.56 29.93
C TRP A 20 22.08 8.56 29.01
N ILE A 21 22.71 9.72 28.75
CA ILE A 21 22.21 10.71 27.78
C ILE A 21 22.23 10.13 26.36
N GLY A 22 23.30 9.40 25.99
CA GLY A 22 23.39 8.71 24.70
C GLY A 22 22.32 7.63 24.51
N LEU A 23 22.07 6.83 25.56
CA LEU A 23 21.04 5.80 25.54
C LEU A 23 19.61 6.40 25.47
N ALA A 24 19.35 7.50 26.17
CA ALA A 24 18.07 8.20 26.11
C ALA A 24 17.84 8.84 24.74
N ALA A 25 18.86 9.40 24.10
CA ALA A 25 18.76 9.95 22.75
C ALA A 25 18.53 8.85 21.70
N LEU A 26 19.15 7.67 21.87
CA LEU A 26 18.95 6.53 20.97
C LEU A 26 17.54 5.95 21.11
N SER A 27 16.98 5.90 22.30
CA SER A 27 15.62 5.42 22.52
C SER A 27 14.56 6.39 21.99
N LEU A 28 14.80 7.70 22.02
CA LEU A 28 13.92 8.69 21.41
C LEU A 28 13.96 8.65 19.88
N ALA A 29 15.12 8.41 19.29
CA ALA A 29 15.25 8.24 17.85
C ALA A 29 14.59 6.94 17.37
N ALA A 30 14.75 5.82 18.11
CA ALA A 30 14.09 4.56 17.80
C ALA A 30 12.56 4.64 17.98
N GLY A 31 12.09 5.35 19.00
CA GLY A 31 10.67 5.59 19.23
C GLY A 31 10.03 6.47 18.14
N GLY A 32 10.73 7.47 17.64
CA GLY A 32 10.28 8.33 16.55
C GLY A 32 10.19 7.59 15.20
N LEU A 33 11.16 6.74 14.91
CA LEU A 33 11.15 5.89 13.70
C LEU A 33 10.07 4.81 13.76
N ALA A 34 9.83 4.22 14.94
CA ALA A 34 8.75 3.24 15.12
C ALA A 34 7.36 3.89 14.99
N TRP A 35 7.20 5.15 15.44
CA TRP A 35 5.92 5.87 15.30
C TRP A 35 5.65 6.31 13.86
N ALA A 36 6.66 6.70 13.11
CA ALA A 36 6.53 7.02 11.68
C ALA A 36 6.23 5.77 10.83
N GLY A 37 6.74 4.58 11.22
CA GLY A 37 6.50 3.32 10.53
C GLY A 37 5.12 2.70 10.81
N THR A 38 4.43 3.07 11.90
CA THR A 38 3.11 2.53 12.26
C THR A 38 1.94 3.39 11.79
N ALA A 39 2.18 4.63 11.34
CA ALA A 39 1.13 5.53 10.87
C ALA A 39 0.38 5.01 9.61
N GLY A 40 1.00 4.12 8.82
CA GLY A 40 0.40 3.49 7.63
C GLY A 40 -0.21 2.09 7.85
N GLN A 41 -0.31 1.62 9.09
CA GLN A 41 -0.73 0.23 9.39
C GLN A 41 -2.24 0.06 9.62
N HIS A 42 -3.03 1.13 9.58
CA HIS A 42 -4.47 1.05 9.83
C HIS A 42 -5.27 1.03 8.52
N TYR A 43 -6.24 0.11 8.44
CA TYR A 43 -7.25 0.17 7.40
C TYR A 43 -8.19 1.35 7.64
N VAL A 44 -8.51 2.06 6.59
CA VAL A 44 -9.60 3.04 6.55
C VAL A 44 -10.76 2.36 5.86
N THR A 45 -11.86 2.18 6.57
CA THR A 45 -13.08 1.63 5.99
C THR A 45 -13.92 2.80 5.45
N THR A 46 -14.27 2.72 4.18
CA THR A 46 -15.14 3.71 3.52
C THR A 46 -16.61 3.44 3.83
N GLU A 47 -17.48 4.37 3.46
CA GLU A 47 -18.94 4.22 3.64
C GLU A 47 -19.53 3.05 2.85
N SER A 48 -18.89 2.67 1.73
CA SER A 48 -19.28 1.52 0.90
C SER A 48 -18.87 0.17 1.51
N GLY A 49 -17.97 0.16 2.49
CA GLY A 49 -17.40 -1.05 3.10
C GLY A 49 -16.01 -1.44 2.58
N LEU A 50 -15.48 -0.72 1.60
CA LEU A 50 -14.11 -0.93 1.14
C LEU A 50 -13.14 -0.67 2.28
N GLN A 51 -12.21 -1.59 2.51
CA GLN A 51 -11.09 -1.38 3.42
C GLN A 51 -9.84 -0.99 2.62
N PHE A 52 -9.31 0.18 2.90
CA PHE A 52 -8.17 0.78 2.22
C PHE A 52 -7.00 0.96 3.17
N ARG A 53 -5.82 0.52 2.76
CA ARG A 53 -4.59 0.67 3.55
C ARG A 53 -3.46 1.19 2.68
N VAL A 54 -2.75 2.19 3.19
CA VAL A 54 -1.52 2.72 2.57
C VAL A 54 -0.34 1.86 3.04
N LEU A 55 0.36 1.22 2.12
CA LEU A 55 1.63 0.53 2.38
C LEU A 55 2.80 1.46 2.14
N GLU A 56 2.77 2.18 1.01
CA GLU A 56 3.72 3.25 0.67
C GLU A 56 2.94 4.46 0.15
N GLU A 57 3.19 5.63 0.71
CA GLU A 57 2.53 6.85 0.25
C GLU A 57 3.05 7.28 -1.11
N GLY A 58 2.10 7.56 -2.01
CA GLY A 58 2.39 8.22 -3.28
C GLY A 58 2.33 9.74 -3.18
N GLU A 59 2.65 10.42 -4.27
CA GLU A 59 2.66 11.88 -4.36
C GLU A 59 1.72 12.38 -5.46
N GLY A 60 1.28 13.64 -5.33
CA GLY A 60 0.49 14.33 -6.34
C GLY A 60 -1.03 14.10 -6.22
N PRO A 61 -1.77 14.37 -7.30
CA PRO A 61 -3.22 14.26 -7.33
C PRO A 61 -3.69 12.81 -7.35
N HIS A 62 -4.98 12.62 -7.09
CA HIS A 62 -5.68 11.36 -7.24
C HIS A 62 -6.21 11.21 -8.67
N PRO A 63 -6.31 9.97 -9.20
CA PRO A 63 -6.98 9.71 -10.47
C PRO A 63 -8.47 10.07 -10.42
N ALA A 64 -8.98 10.60 -11.51
CA ALA A 64 -10.42 10.82 -11.69
C ALA A 64 -11.11 9.54 -12.21
N PRO A 65 -12.45 9.41 -12.05
CA PRO A 65 -13.17 8.23 -12.54
C PRO A 65 -12.97 7.92 -14.02
N THR A 66 -12.76 8.95 -14.84
CA THR A 66 -12.61 8.85 -16.30
C THR A 66 -11.16 8.60 -16.75
N ASP A 67 -10.20 8.63 -15.84
CA ASP A 67 -8.79 8.50 -16.16
C ASP A 67 -8.40 7.04 -16.46
N ILE A 68 -7.28 6.88 -17.14
CA ILE A 68 -6.62 5.59 -17.33
C ILE A 68 -5.43 5.54 -16.39
N VAL A 69 -5.43 4.58 -15.48
CA VAL A 69 -4.33 4.32 -14.56
C VAL A 69 -3.39 3.27 -15.13
N LEU A 70 -2.11 3.39 -14.82
CA LEU A 70 -1.07 2.39 -15.10
C LEU A 70 -0.66 1.79 -13.75
N ILE A 71 -0.96 0.52 -13.57
CA ILE A 71 -0.80 -0.17 -12.28
C ILE A 71 -0.04 -1.48 -12.41
N ASP A 72 0.67 -1.82 -11.33
CA ASP A 72 0.99 -3.20 -11.01
C ASP A 72 0.06 -3.67 -9.89
N TYR A 73 -0.41 -4.92 -9.97
CA TYR A 73 -1.32 -5.47 -8.97
C TYR A 73 -1.18 -6.96 -8.78
N THR A 74 -1.58 -7.42 -7.63
CA THR A 74 -1.81 -8.83 -7.32
C THR A 74 -3.13 -8.96 -6.58
N GLY A 75 -4.04 -9.78 -7.12
CA GLY A 75 -5.34 -10.08 -6.53
C GLY A 75 -5.32 -11.48 -5.90
N THR A 76 -5.74 -11.55 -4.64
CA THR A 76 -5.82 -12.79 -3.85
C THR A 76 -7.22 -12.99 -3.26
N LEU A 77 -7.60 -14.24 -3.08
CA LEU A 77 -8.77 -14.64 -2.30
C LEU A 77 -8.42 -14.67 -0.81
N GLU A 78 -9.41 -14.76 0.08
CA GLU A 78 -9.22 -14.86 1.53
C GLU A 78 -8.31 -16.03 1.96
N ASP A 79 -8.28 -17.12 1.19
CA ASP A 79 -7.42 -18.28 1.42
C ASP A 79 -5.96 -18.07 0.97
N GLY A 80 -5.64 -16.88 0.43
CA GLY A 80 -4.33 -16.54 -0.09
C GLY A 80 -4.07 -17.00 -1.52
N THR A 81 -5.08 -17.59 -2.20
CA THR A 81 -4.95 -18.00 -3.61
C THR A 81 -4.88 -16.77 -4.51
N VAL A 82 -3.79 -16.63 -5.27
CA VAL A 82 -3.65 -15.58 -6.29
C VAL A 82 -4.52 -15.96 -7.49
N PHE A 83 -5.53 -15.14 -7.79
CA PHE A 83 -6.41 -15.36 -8.94
C PHE A 83 -6.00 -14.52 -10.15
N ASP A 84 -5.33 -13.40 -9.95
CA ASP A 84 -4.80 -12.57 -11.03
C ASP A 84 -3.61 -11.72 -10.54
N THR A 85 -2.65 -11.45 -11.44
CA THR A 85 -1.47 -10.65 -11.12
C THR A 85 -0.81 -10.10 -12.38
N SER A 86 -0.25 -8.89 -12.28
CA SER A 86 0.67 -8.32 -13.26
C SER A 86 2.14 -8.68 -13.00
N GLU A 87 2.45 -9.34 -11.88
CA GLU A 87 3.83 -9.67 -11.53
C GLU A 87 4.55 -10.45 -12.64
N GLY A 88 5.75 -10.01 -12.99
CA GLY A 88 6.54 -10.58 -14.10
C GLY A 88 6.05 -10.20 -15.51
N LYS A 89 5.03 -9.34 -15.61
CA LYS A 89 4.51 -8.76 -16.85
C LYS A 89 4.78 -7.27 -16.89
N GLN A 90 4.30 -6.59 -17.94
CA GLN A 90 4.32 -5.12 -18.00
C GLN A 90 3.15 -4.56 -17.17
N PRO A 91 3.32 -3.35 -16.60
CA PRO A 91 2.23 -2.65 -15.94
C PRO A 91 0.98 -2.56 -16.81
N VAL A 92 -0.18 -2.69 -16.19
CA VAL A 92 -1.46 -2.80 -16.88
C VAL A 92 -2.15 -1.43 -16.94
N PRO A 93 -2.45 -0.92 -18.15
CA PRO A 93 -3.31 0.24 -18.30
C PRO A 93 -4.77 -0.17 -18.07
N LEU A 94 -5.45 0.48 -17.11
CA LEU A 94 -6.81 0.18 -16.72
C LEU A 94 -7.64 1.46 -16.65
N PRO A 95 -8.81 1.55 -17.35
CA PRO A 95 -9.76 2.63 -17.11
C PRO A 95 -10.38 2.48 -15.72
N VAL A 96 -10.36 3.56 -14.92
CA VAL A 96 -10.88 3.52 -13.54
C VAL A 96 -12.33 3.01 -13.51
N MET A 97 -13.22 3.56 -14.36
CA MET A 97 -14.62 3.14 -14.45
C MET A 97 -14.84 1.77 -15.10
N GLY A 98 -13.79 1.14 -15.64
CA GLY A 98 -13.87 -0.19 -16.26
C GLY A 98 -13.65 -1.36 -15.30
N SER A 99 -13.37 -1.07 -14.03
CA SER A 99 -13.12 -2.07 -12.99
C SER A 99 -14.33 -2.31 -12.09
N ILE A 100 -14.26 -3.33 -11.22
CA ILE A 100 -15.28 -3.58 -10.19
C ILE A 100 -15.41 -2.36 -9.26
N PRO A 101 -16.61 -2.11 -8.70
CA PRO A 101 -16.88 -0.87 -7.94
C PRO A 101 -15.89 -0.58 -6.83
N GLY A 102 -15.55 -1.56 -6.01
CA GLY A 102 -14.59 -1.38 -4.90
C GLY A 102 -13.18 -1.07 -5.39
N PHE A 103 -12.75 -1.66 -6.51
CA PHE A 103 -11.45 -1.37 -7.09
C PHE A 103 -11.39 0.05 -7.68
N ALA A 104 -12.46 0.45 -8.39
CA ALA A 104 -12.58 1.81 -8.94
C ALA A 104 -12.57 2.89 -7.84
N GLU A 105 -13.24 2.62 -6.71
CA GLU A 105 -13.21 3.49 -5.54
C GLU A 105 -11.81 3.58 -4.94
N GLY A 106 -11.14 2.44 -4.74
CA GLY A 106 -9.77 2.37 -4.22
C GLY A 106 -8.78 3.13 -5.09
N LEU A 107 -8.84 2.97 -6.42
CA LEU A 107 -7.97 3.68 -7.36
C LEU A 107 -8.07 5.21 -7.24
N GLN A 108 -9.27 5.73 -6.98
CA GLN A 108 -9.49 7.17 -6.79
C GLN A 108 -8.95 7.69 -5.46
N MET A 109 -8.64 6.81 -4.50
CA MET A 109 -8.02 7.17 -3.23
C MET A 109 -6.48 7.11 -3.30
N MET A 110 -5.92 6.48 -4.33
CA MET A 110 -4.48 6.31 -4.51
C MET A 110 -3.81 7.57 -5.04
N ARG A 111 -2.49 7.64 -4.86
CA ARG A 111 -1.63 8.66 -5.47
C ARG A 111 -0.50 8.00 -6.25
N LYS A 112 -0.01 8.69 -7.28
CA LYS A 112 1.08 8.22 -8.13
C LYS A 112 2.32 7.82 -7.31
N GLY A 113 2.89 6.67 -7.62
CA GLY A 113 4.08 6.13 -6.97
C GLY A 113 3.83 5.43 -5.65
N GLY A 114 2.58 5.40 -5.15
CA GLY A 114 2.22 4.73 -3.91
C GLY A 114 1.81 3.27 -4.10
N THR A 115 1.95 2.49 -3.04
CA THR A 115 1.50 1.10 -2.95
C THR A 115 0.42 0.98 -1.87
N TYR A 116 -0.64 0.30 -2.20
CA TYR A 116 -1.85 0.24 -1.39
C TYR A 116 -2.40 -1.18 -1.33
N ARG A 117 -3.10 -1.48 -0.24
CA ARG A 117 -3.84 -2.73 -0.09
C ARG A 117 -5.32 -2.43 0.04
N LEU A 118 -6.12 -3.14 -0.72
CA LEU A 118 -7.57 -3.04 -0.75
C LEU A 118 -8.16 -4.37 -0.29
N GLU A 119 -9.08 -4.36 0.67
CA GLU A 119 -9.97 -5.47 0.94
C GLU A 119 -11.36 -5.06 0.44
N ILE A 120 -11.82 -5.75 -0.59
CA ILE A 120 -13.04 -5.42 -1.33
C ILE A 120 -14.08 -6.48 -0.98
N PRO A 121 -15.15 -6.12 -0.24
CA PRO A 121 -16.22 -7.07 0.03
C PRO A 121 -16.90 -7.51 -1.27
N SER A 122 -17.45 -8.70 -1.26
CA SER A 122 -18.04 -9.35 -2.46
C SER A 122 -19.08 -8.48 -3.17
N GLU A 123 -19.88 -7.69 -2.43
CA GLU A 123 -20.90 -6.78 -2.98
C GLU A 123 -20.29 -5.66 -3.85
N LEU A 124 -19.04 -5.29 -3.60
CA LEU A 124 -18.29 -4.30 -4.39
C LEU A 124 -17.36 -4.97 -5.42
N ALA A 125 -17.43 -6.28 -5.54
CA ALA A 125 -16.63 -7.11 -6.47
C ALA A 125 -17.55 -7.87 -7.45
N TYR A 126 -17.60 -9.19 -7.34
CA TYR A 126 -18.36 -10.06 -8.26
C TYR A 126 -19.64 -10.65 -7.63
N GLY A 127 -19.91 -10.36 -6.35
CA GLY A 127 -21.11 -10.77 -5.64
C GLY A 127 -21.38 -12.27 -5.65
N ALA A 128 -22.66 -12.63 -5.64
CA ALA A 128 -23.15 -14.00 -5.61
C ALA A 128 -22.87 -14.80 -6.92
N GLU A 129 -22.44 -14.16 -7.98
CA GLU A 129 -22.13 -14.84 -9.26
C GLU A 129 -20.68 -15.31 -9.34
N GLY A 130 -19.76 -14.65 -8.62
CA GLY A 130 -18.32 -14.87 -8.77
C GLY A 130 -17.82 -14.52 -10.17
N ALA A 131 -16.62 -14.98 -10.53
CA ALA A 131 -16.07 -14.74 -11.86
C ALA A 131 -15.22 -15.90 -12.39
N GLY A 132 -15.47 -16.27 -13.63
CA GLY A 132 -14.59 -17.12 -14.44
C GLY A 132 -14.27 -18.53 -13.88
N GLY A 133 -14.98 -18.99 -12.85
CA GLY A 133 -14.67 -20.23 -12.14
C GLY A 133 -13.41 -20.16 -11.27
N VAL A 134 -12.78 -18.98 -11.18
CA VAL A 134 -11.58 -18.71 -10.36
C VAL A 134 -11.97 -17.97 -9.09
N ILE A 135 -12.94 -17.05 -9.17
CA ILE A 135 -13.48 -16.33 -8.03
C ILE A 135 -14.81 -16.97 -7.63
N PRO A 136 -14.89 -17.57 -6.42
CA PRO A 136 -16.13 -18.18 -5.94
C PRO A 136 -17.25 -17.13 -5.74
N PRO A 137 -18.53 -17.58 -5.70
CA PRO A 137 -19.62 -16.75 -5.23
C PRO A 137 -19.37 -16.17 -3.83
N ASP A 138 -19.77 -14.93 -3.63
CA ASP A 138 -19.67 -14.20 -2.36
C ASP A 138 -18.24 -14.12 -1.79
N ALA A 139 -17.22 -14.16 -2.65
CA ALA A 139 -15.82 -14.06 -2.24
C ALA A 139 -15.39 -12.61 -2.07
N ASP A 140 -14.84 -12.29 -0.92
CA ASP A 140 -14.12 -11.05 -0.69
C ASP A 140 -12.74 -11.12 -1.38
N LEU A 141 -12.29 -10.00 -1.88
CA LEU A 141 -11.05 -9.92 -2.65
C LEU A 141 -10.03 -9.01 -1.95
N GLU A 142 -8.80 -9.47 -1.87
CA GLU A 142 -7.67 -8.63 -1.47
C GLU A 142 -6.84 -8.26 -2.70
N PHE A 143 -6.49 -6.99 -2.83
CA PHE A 143 -5.59 -6.51 -3.86
C PHE A 143 -4.43 -5.73 -3.23
N GLU A 144 -3.23 -6.05 -3.65
CA GLU A 144 -2.08 -5.16 -3.49
C GLU A 144 -1.82 -4.47 -4.81
N VAL A 145 -1.81 -3.13 -4.79
CA VAL A 145 -1.77 -2.29 -6.01
C VAL A 145 -0.73 -1.22 -5.87
N THR A 146 0.15 -1.11 -6.85
CA THR A 146 1.07 0.02 -7.02
C THR A 146 0.58 0.90 -8.16
N LEU A 147 0.23 2.15 -7.88
CA LEU A 147 -0.14 3.13 -8.90
C LEU A 147 1.12 3.78 -9.48
N ILE A 148 1.52 3.35 -10.66
CA ILE A 148 2.75 3.83 -11.32
C ILE A 148 2.53 5.22 -11.92
N ASP A 149 1.45 5.38 -12.70
CA ASP A 149 1.10 6.63 -13.36
C ASP A 149 -0.39 6.65 -13.71
N PHE A 150 -0.89 7.78 -14.17
CA PHE A 150 -2.21 7.86 -14.79
C PHE A 150 -2.27 8.97 -15.83
N VAL A 151 -3.16 8.79 -16.80
CA VAL A 151 -3.38 9.76 -17.88
C VAL A 151 -4.80 10.30 -17.74
N PRO A 152 -4.95 11.63 -17.53
CA PRO A 152 -6.26 12.26 -17.52
C PRO A 152 -7.00 12.08 -18.85
N ALA A 153 -8.30 11.79 -18.79
CA ALA A 153 -9.13 11.64 -19.99
C ALA A 153 -9.09 12.87 -20.91
N SER A 154 -8.90 14.06 -20.35
CA SER A 154 -8.73 15.31 -21.10
C SER A 154 -7.48 15.32 -21.98
N ALA A 155 -6.40 14.67 -21.54
CA ALA A 155 -5.17 14.55 -22.32
C ALA A 155 -5.34 13.59 -23.51
N LEU A 156 -6.14 12.53 -23.36
CA LEU A 156 -6.46 11.59 -24.45
C LEU A 156 -7.29 12.24 -25.53
N GLN A 157 -8.23 13.11 -25.18
CA GLN A 157 -9.02 13.88 -26.15
C GLN A 157 -8.15 14.82 -27.00
N GLY A 158 -7.11 15.42 -26.40
CA GLY A 158 -6.13 16.23 -27.10
C GLY A 158 -5.26 15.44 -28.10
N MET A 159 -5.13 14.13 -27.94
CA MET A 159 -4.41 13.21 -28.82
C MET A 159 -5.29 12.55 -29.89
N GLY A 160 -6.59 12.92 -29.97
CA GLY A 160 -7.54 12.36 -30.95
C GLY A 160 -7.94 10.92 -30.66
N MET A 161 -7.70 10.41 -29.48
CA MET A 161 -8.20 9.10 -29.03
C MET A 161 -9.65 9.23 -28.55
N PRO A 162 -10.54 8.29 -28.94
CA PRO A 162 -11.90 8.26 -28.40
C PRO A 162 -11.84 7.97 -26.88
N PRO A 163 -12.80 8.52 -26.09
CA PRO A 163 -12.87 8.21 -24.67
C PRO A 163 -13.10 6.72 -24.45
N PRO A 164 -12.50 6.13 -23.39
CA PRO A 164 -12.73 4.74 -23.05
C PRO A 164 -14.21 4.54 -22.68
N GLY A 165 -14.87 3.57 -23.34
CA GLY A 165 -16.25 3.18 -23.03
C GLY A 165 -17.32 3.61 -24.03
N MET A 166 -16.98 4.02 -25.24
CA MET A 166 -17.91 4.14 -26.38
C MET A 166 -17.74 2.98 -27.35
#